data_6a5adf173f663c2010efe53d9a532491
#
_entry.id   6a5adf173f663c2010efe53d9a532491
#
_cell.length_a   1.000
_cell.length_b   1.000
_cell.length_c   1.000
_cell.angle_alpha   90.00
_cell.angle_beta   90.00
_cell.angle_gamma   90.00
#
_symmetry.space_group_name_H-M   'P 1'
#
loop_
_entity.id
_entity.type
_entity.pdbx_description
1 polymer ?
#
loop_
_entity_poly.entity_id
_entity_poly.type
_entity_poly.pdbx_seq_one_letter_code
_entity_poly.pdbx_strand_id
1 'polypeptide(L)'
;MRLAAYCDAELFAGAERVLAEDVGMIGAVYVAHAPGKRDEVLGQLAKRRLALATQPSTRFIMYWETDANDVDFHIRDARGGHAWYSSKQLRSGGELYADITTGYGPECFAIRGKPTAAPYRLSINYYSQGPMGYGMGLLQIQKFDGQGNLSFEDRPYVIMTDQAFVDLGTYR
;
A
#
# COMPACT_ATOMS: atom_id res chain seq x y z
N MET A 1 -3.94 -17.19 15.79
CA MET A 1 -3.33 -15.87 15.97
C MET A 1 -4.35 -14.83 15.57
N ARG A 2 -4.78 -13.95 16.48
CA ARG A 2 -5.83 -12.96 16.23
C ARG A 2 -5.18 -11.70 15.63
N LEU A 3 -4.99 -11.62 14.33
CA LEU A 3 -4.54 -10.38 13.63
C LEU A 3 -5.61 -9.27 13.63
N ALA A 4 -6.87 -9.60 13.92
CA ALA A 4 -7.98 -8.65 13.86
C ALA A 4 -8.17 -7.77 15.11
N ALA A 5 -7.31 -7.85 16.12
CA ALA A 5 -7.50 -7.16 17.39
C ALA A 5 -6.55 -5.97 17.61
N TYR A 6 -5.74 -5.61 16.61
CA TYR A 6 -4.73 -4.54 16.75
C TYR A 6 -4.95 -3.31 15.87
N CYS A 7 -5.97 -3.30 15.02
CA CYS A 7 -6.34 -2.07 14.30
C CYS A 7 -7.52 -1.43 15.02
N ASP A 8 -7.25 -0.47 15.87
CA ASP A 8 -8.26 0.50 16.29
C ASP A 8 -8.58 1.32 15.03
N ALA A 9 -9.76 1.11 14.45
CA ALA A 9 -10.13 1.66 13.14
C ALA A 9 -10.10 3.20 13.09
N GLU A 10 -10.11 3.86 14.25
CA GLU A 10 -9.97 5.32 14.39
C GLU A 10 -8.51 5.78 14.26
N LEU A 11 -7.54 4.94 14.62
CA LEU A 11 -6.12 5.29 14.61
C LEU A 11 -5.42 4.98 13.27
N PHE A 12 -5.98 4.03 12.49
CA PHE A 12 -5.32 3.53 11.27
C PHE A 12 -6.31 3.43 10.10
N ALA A 13 -6.98 4.55 9.80
CA ALA A 13 -7.95 4.62 8.71
C ALA A 13 -7.33 4.17 7.38
N GLY A 14 -7.89 3.11 6.79
CA GLY A 14 -7.40 2.50 5.54
C GLY A 14 -6.47 1.30 5.72
N ALA A 15 -5.85 1.10 6.90
CA ALA A 15 -4.99 -0.07 7.14
C ALA A 15 -5.77 -1.39 7.03
N GLU A 16 -7.03 -1.43 7.46
CA GLU A 16 -7.90 -2.61 7.31
C GLU A 16 -8.07 -3.00 5.84
N ARG A 17 -8.19 -2.01 4.94
CA ARG A 17 -8.29 -2.26 3.50
C ARG A 17 -6.98 -2.80 2.96
N VAL A 18 -5.82 -2.27 3.38
CA VAL A 18 -4.50 -2.78 3.01
C VAL A 18 -4.38 -4.25 3.38
N LEU A 19 -4.70 -4.60 4.63
CA LEU A 19 -4.66 -5.97 5.14
C LEU A 19 -5.65 -6.89 4.43
N ALA A 20 -6.86 -6.42 4.14
CA ALA A 20 -7.87 -7.20 3.44
C ALA A 20 -7.42 -7.55 2.01
N GLU A 21 -6.84 -6.58 1.31
CA GLU A 21 -6.29 -6.77 -0.03
C GLU A 21 -5.07 -7.72 -0.02
N ASP A 22 -4.17 -7.60 0.97
CA ASP A 22 -3.03 -8.50 1.15
C ASP A 22 -3.49 -9.95 1.35
N VAL A 23 -4.42 -10.15 2.27
CA VAL A 23 -4.99 -11.49 2.55
C VAL A 23 -5.67 -12.06 1.30
N GLY A 24 -6.38 -11.23 0.54
CA GLY A 24 -7.01 -11.64 -0.71
C GLY A 24 -6.01 -12.10 -1.77
N MET A 25 -4.91 -11.37 -1.95
CA MET A 25 -3.85 -11.73 -2.91
C MET A 25 -3.06 -12.97 -2.47
N ILE A 26 -2.64 -13.02 -1.20
CA ILE A 26 -1.92 -14.18 -0.65
C ILE A 26 -2.80 -15.44 -0.71
N GLY A 27 -4.09 -15.33 -0.38
CA GLY A 27 -5.05 -16.41 -0.51
C GLY A 27 -5.18 -16.89 -1.97
N ALA A 28 -5.21 -15.97 -2.94
CA ALA A 28 -5.28 -16.32 -4.35
C ALA A 28 -4.02 -17.06 -4.82
N VAL A 29 -2.83 -16.59 -4.43
CA VAL A 29 -1.54 -17.27 -4.68
C VAL A 29 -1.55 -18.67 -4.09
N TYR A 30 -1.94 -18.80 -2.82
CA TYR A 30 -1.98 -20.09 -2.14
C TYR A 30 -2.91 -21.09 -2.84
N VAL A 31 -4.11 -20.65 -3.22
CA VAL A 31 -5.08 -21.50 -3.94
C VAL A 31 -4.59 -21.89 -5.33
N ALA A 32 -3.89 -21.01 -6.02
CA ALA A 32 -3.30 -21.31 -7.33
C ALA A 32 -2.27 -22.44 -7.25
N HIS A 33 -1.46 -22.48 -6.17
CA HIS A 33 -0.44 -23.50 -5.94
C HIS A 33 -0.95 -24.73 -5.19
N ALA A 34 -2.08 -24.65 -4.51
CA ALA A 34 -2.70 -25.73 -3.78
C ALA A 34 -4.22 -25.77 -4.04
N PRO A 35 -4.68 -26.15 -5.27
CA PRO A 35 -6.09 -26.08 -5.65
C PRO A 35 -7.03 -26.88 -4.73
N GLY A 36 -6.55 -28.01 -4.19
CA GLY A 36 -7.32 -28.83 -3.24
C GLY A 36 -7.63 -28.15 -1.90
N LYS A 37 -7.02 -26.99 -1.62
CA LYS A 37 -7.27 -26.19 -0.41
C LYS A 37 -8.27 -25.05 -0.63
N ARG A 38 -8.79 -24.90 -1.84
CA ARG A 38 -9.66 -23.77 -2.20
C ARG A 38 -10.84 -23.58 -1.25
N ASP A 39 -11.58 -24.64 -0.97
CA ASP A 39 -12.80 -24.56 -0.15
C ASP A 39 -12.47 -24.22 1.31
N GLU A 40 -11.37 -24.75 1.84
CA GLU A 40 -10.85 -24.40 3.16
C GLU A 40 -10.51 -22.90 3.25
N VAL A 41 -9.77 -22.39 2.26
CA VAL A 41 -9.38 -20.97 2.19
C VAL A 41 -10.61 -20.07 2.08
N LEU A 42 -11.54 -20.39 1.18
CA LEU A 42 -12.78 -19.64 1.01
C LEU A 42 -13.60 -19.61 2.31
N GLY A 43 -13.70 -20.73 3.01
CA GLY A 43 -14.38 -20.83 4.31
C GLY A 43 -13.72 -19.94 5.37
N GLN A 44 -12.39 -19.84 5.41
CA GLN A 44 -11.67 -18.97 6.35
C GLN A 44 -11.83 -17.48 6.00
N LEU A 45 -11.79 -17.14 4.70
CA LEU A 45 -12.01 -15.77 4.24
C LEU A 45 -13.43 -15.29 4.54
N ALA A 46 -14.44 -16.13 4.26
CA ALA A 46 -15.84 -15.82 4.50
C ALA A 46 -16.14 -15.49 5.98
N LYS A 47 -15.54 -16.22 6.92
CA LYS A 47 -15.65 -15.94 8.36
C LYS A 47 -15.18 -14.53 8.74
N ARG A 48 -14.34 -13.92 7.93
CA ARG A 48 -13.75 -12.58 8.14
C ARG A 48 -14.31 -11.54 7.17
N ARG A 49 -15.32 -11.91 6.36
CA ARG A 49 -15.89 -11.07 5.29
C ARG A 49 -14.84 -10.62 4.26
N LEU A 50 -13.84 -11.47 4.03
CA LEU A 50 -12.79 -11.27 3.03
C LEU A 50 -13.05 -12.16 1.80
N ALA A 51 -12.40 -11.83 0.68
CA ALA A 51 -12.49 -12.58 -0.56
C ALA A 51 -11.10 -12.74 -1.20
N LEU A 52 -10.97 -13.76 -2.07
CA LEU A 52 -9.78 -13.87 -2.92
C LEU A 52 -9.68 -12.72 -3.90
N ALA A 53 -8.48 -12.21 -4.11
CA ALA A 53 -8.21 -11.30 -5.20
C ALA A 53 -8.36 -12.05 -6.54
N THR A 54 -9.09 -11.45 -7.49
CA THR A 54 -9.38 -12.04 -8.79
C THR A 54 -8.95 -11.16 -9.96
N GLN A 55 -8.53 -9.94 -9.68
CA GLN A 55 -8.12 -8.97 -10.69
C GLN A 55 -6.66 -8.60 -10.48
N PRO A 56 -5.93 -8.33 -11.58
CA PRO A 56 -4.59 -7.78 -11.47
C PRO A 56 -4.61 -6.47 -10.67
N SER A 57 -3.53 -6.21 -9.95
CA SER A 57 -3.34 -4.96 -9.24
C SER A 57 -1.87 -4.63 -9.07
N THR A 58 -1.56 -3.34 -8.99
CA THR A 58 -0.27 -2.82 -8.57
C THR A 58 -0.51 -1.90 -7.38
N ARG A 59 0.22 -2.13 -6.30
CA ARG A 59 0.08 -1.35 -5.08
C ARG A 59 1.43 -0.79 -4.67
N PHE A 60 1.45 0.47 -4.28
CA PHE A 60 2.58 1.15 -3.67
C PHE A 60 2.22 1.41 -2.22
N ILE A 61 2.87 0.70 -1.31
CA ILE A 61 2.58 0.75 0.13
C ILE A 61 3.78 1.33 0.84
N MET A 62 3.56 2.43 1.52
CA MET A 62 4.59 3.12 2.27
C MET A 62 4.40 2.88 3.76
N TYR A 63 5.47 2.48 4.44
CA TYR A 63 5.55 2.30 5.88
C TYR A 63 6.66 3.17 6.44
N TRP A 64 6.52 3.62 7.68
CA TRP A 64 7.59 4.29 8.43
C TRP A 64 7.63 3.80 9.86
N GLU A 65 8.79 3.92 10.52
CA GLU A 65 9.04 3.33 11.83
C GLU A 65 8.91 4.32 12.99
N THR A 66 8.73 5.60 12.69
CA THR A 66 8.70 6.66 13.70
C THR A 66 7.27 7.10 13.98
N ASP A 67 6.91 7.08 15.27
CA ASP A 67 5.60 7.52 15.73
C ASP A 67 5.41 9.03 15.57
N ALA A 68 4.17 9.43 15.27
CA ALA A 68 3.75 10.83 15.11
C ALA A 68 4.48 11.63 14.01
N ASN A 69 5.08 10.95 13.04
CA ASN A 69 5.56 11.58 11.82
C ASN A 69 4.43 11.65 10.79
N ASP A 70 4.31 12.81 10.17
CA ASP A 70 3.40 13.02 9.05
C ASP A 70 4.20 12.93 7.75
N VAL A 71 3.96 11.87 6.98
CA VAL A 71 4.72 11.54 5.77
C VAL A 71 3.77 11.39 4.60
N ASP A 72 3.65 12.41 3.78
CA ASP A 72 2.77 12.41 2.61
C ASP A 72 3.37 11.64 1.43
N PHE A 73 2.60 10.73 0.87
CA PHE A 73 2.98 9.99 -0.33
C PHE A 73 2.52 10.72 -1.60
N HIS A 74 3.43 10.90 -2.53
CA HIS A 74 3.20 11.57 -3.80
C HIS A 74 3.43 10.63 -4.97
N ILE A 75 2.42 10.46 -5.83
CA ILE A 75 2.49 9.62 -7.03
C ILE A 75 2.19 10.50 -8.25
N ARG A 76 3.12 10.55 -9.20
CA ARG A 76 2.95 11.26 -10.47
C ARG A 76 3.03 10.28 -11.64
N ASP A 77 2.03 10.31 -12.51
CA ASP A 77 1.99 9.48 -13.71
C ASP A 77 2.59 10.17 -14.94
N ALA A 78 2.83 9.41 -16.00
CA ALA A 78 3.36 9.94 -17.27
C ALA A 78 2.38 10.85 -18.03
N ARG A 79 1.11 10.92 -17.62
CA ARG A 79 0.09 11.78 -18.23
C ARG A 79 -0.08 13.12 -17.50
N GLY A 80 0.81 13.41 -16.54
CA GLY A 80 0.78 14.64 -15.76
C GLY A 80 -0.18 14.60 -14.56
N GLY A 81 -0.74 13.42 -14.24
CA GLY A 81 -1.54 13.24 -13.03
C GLY A 81 -0.67 13.26 -11.78
N HIS A 82 -1.24 13.74 -10.67
CA HIS A 82 -0.60 13.78 -9.36
C HIS A 82 -1.60 13.35 -8.30
N ALA A 83 -1.32 12.23 -7.62
CA ALA A 83 -2.06 11.79 -6.44
C ALA A 83 -1.25 12.10 -5.19
N TRP A 84 -1.93 12.63 -4.16
CA TRP A 84 -1.40 13.05 -2.87
C TRP A 84 -2.57 13.24 -1.89
N TYR A 85 -2.35 13.59 -0.63
CA TYR A 85 -3.39 13.67 0.40
C TYR A 85 -4.64 14.47 -0.01
N SER A 86 -4.51 15.59 -0.75
CA SER A 86 -5.65 16.43 -1.14
C SER A 86 -6.26 16.09 -2.49
N SER A 87 -5.61 15.24 -3.29
CA SER A 87 -6.08 14.76 -4.59
C SER A 87 -5.76 13.27 -4.74
N LYS A 88 -6.56 12.43 -4.11
CA LYS A 88 -6.24 11.01 -3.89
C LYS A 88 -6.35 10.11 -5.12
N GLN A 89 -6.88 10.60 -6.24
CA GLN A 89 -7.13 9.79 -7.44
C GLN A 89 -6.38 10.32 -8.65
N LEU A 90 -5.82 9.41 -9.46
CA LEU A 90 -5.32 9.71 -10.79
C LEU A 90 -6.42 9.48 -11.83
N ARG A 91 -6.52 10.39 -12.80
CA ARG A 91 -7.43 10.20 -13.96
C ARG A 91 -7.04 8.98 -14.80
N SER A 92 -5.79 8.58 -14.76
CA SER A 92 -5.27 7.37 -15.43
C SER A 92 -5.63 6.07 -14.71
N GLY A 93 -6.24 6.16 -13.54
CA GLY A 93 -6.56 5.06 -12.63
C GLY A 93 -5.60 4.98 -11.45
N GLY A 94 -6.13 4.53 -10.33
CA GLY A 94 -5.44 4.41 -9.06
C GLY A 94 -5.92 5.41 -8.02
N GLU A 95 -5.77 5.02 -6.76
CA GLU A 95 -6.30 5.72 -5.60
C GLU A 95 -5.36 5.61 -4.40
N LEU A 96 -5.05 6.74 -3.77
CA LEU A 96 -4.43 6.81 -2.45
C LEU A 96 -5.55 6.71 -1.40
N TYR A 97 -5.61 5.61 -0.64
CA TYR A 97 -6.75 5.35 0.24
C TYR A 97 -6.40 5.20 1.72
N ALA A 98 -5.17 4.87 2.04
CA ALA A 98 -4.68 5.01 3.41
C ALA A 98 -3.85 6.30 3.49
N ASP A 99 -4.12 7.11 4.49
CA ASP A 99 -3.52 8.43 4.69
C ASP A 99 -3.47 8.63 6.20
N ILE A 100 -2.36 8.22 6.78
CA ILE A 100 -2.17 8.16 8.23
C ILE A 100 -1.21 9.27 8.63
N THR A 101 -1.72 10.26 9.36
CA THR A 101 -0.97 11.42 9.84
C THR A 101 -0.35 11.21 11.23
N THR A 102 -0.65 10.07 11.86
CA THR A 102 -0.14 9.71 13.18
C THR A 102 0.23 8.23 13.20
N GLY A 103 1.35 7.87 13.84
CA GLY A 103 1.78 6.46 13.95
C GLY A 103 2.76 6.04 12.86
N TYR A 104 2.65 4.81 12.40
CA TYR A 104 3.65 4.09 11.60
C TYR A 104 3.23 3.87 10.13
N GLY A 105 2.24 4.59 9.66
CA GLY A 105 1.59 4.31 8.37
C GLY A 105 0.57 3.15 8.50
N PRO A 106 0.18 2.48 7.42
CA PRO A 106 0.67 2.68 6.05
C PRO A 106 -0.04 3.79 5.28
N GLU A 107 0.61 4.31 4.24
CA GLU A 107 -0.07 4.93 3.12
C GLU A 107 -0.05 4.00 1.92
N CYS A 108 -1.17 3.87 1.22
CA CYS A 108 -1.28 2.95 0.10
C CYS A 108 -1.95 3.59 -1.11
N PHE A 109 -1.23 3.55 -2.23
CA PHE A 109 -1.80 3.84 -3.55
C PHE A 109 -1.98 2.55 -4.32
N ALA A 110 -3.21 2.28 -4.77
CA ALA A 110 -3.54 1.06 -5.49
C ALA A 110 -4.07 1.34 -6.90
N ILE A 111 -3.54 0.65 -7.89
CA ILE A 111 -4.02 0.60 -9.26
C ILE A 111 -4.70 -0.75 -9.47
N ARG A 112 -6.00 -0.75 -9.70
CA ARG A 112 -6.75 -1.95 -10.06
C ARG A 112 -6.62 -2.20 -11.57
N GLY A 113 -6.37 -3.43 -11.94
CA GLY A 113 -6.03 -3.78 -13.30
C GLY A 113 -4.55 -3.53 -13.64
N LYS A 114 -4.25 -3.38 -14.91
CA LYS A 114 -2.88 -3.09 -15.37
C LYS A 114 -2.62 -1.57 -15.32
N PRO A 115 -1.44 -1.13 -14.87
CA PRO A 115 -1.03 0.26 -14.97
C PRO A 115 -1.06 0.76 -16.41
N THR A 116 -1.71 1.92 -16.66
CA THR A 116 -1.91 2.47 -18.01
C THR A 116 -1.15 3.76 -18.29
N ALA A 117 -0.49 4.30 -17.27
CA ALA A 117 0.20 5.60 -17.34
C ALA A 117 1.62 5.56 -16.74
N ALA A 118 2.29 4.42 -16.87
CA ALA A 118 3.70 4.32 -16.52
C ALA A 118 4.56 5.23 -17.42
N PRO A 119 5.69 5.75 -16.93
CA PRO A 119 6.24 5.54 -15.60
C PRO A 119 5.52 6.34 -14.51
N TYR A 120 5.44 5.77 -13.31
CA TYR A 120 4.98 6.45 -12.11
C TYR A 120 6.20 6.90 -11.30
N ARG A 121 6.31 8.20 -11.02
CA ARG A 121 7.34 8.74 -10.11
C ARG A 121 6.78 8.73 -8.70
N LEU A 122 7.54 8.14 -7.79
CA LEU A 122 7.17 7.95 -6.40
C LEU A 122 8.05 8.82 -5.54
N SER A 123 7.47 9.65 -4.69
CA SER A 123 8.20 10.50 -3.77
C SER A 123 7.41 10.69 -2.48
N ILE A 124 8.08 11.09 -1.43
CA ILE A 124 7.47 11.43 -0.16
C ILE A 124 7.80 12.86 0.21
N ASN A 125 6.86 13.51 0.89
CA ASN A 125 7.09 14.75 1.60
C ASN A 125 7.00 14.46 3.10
N TYR A 126 8.06 14.75 3.82
CA TYR A 126 8.10 14.68 5.27
C TYR A 126 7.54 15.99 5.83
N TYR A 127 6.23 16.03 6.03
CA TYR A 127 5.54 17.27 6.38
C TYR A 127 5.86 17.74 7.78
N SER A 128 5.86 16.84 8.77
CA SER A 128 6.21 17.20 10.13
C SER A 128 6.95 16.11 10.87
N GLN A 129 7.94 16.53 11.64
CA GLN A 129 8.76 15.67 12.47
C GLN A 129 8.04 15.41 13.79
N GLY A 130 7.89 14.13 14.13
CA GLY A 130 7.46 13.71 15.46
C GLY A 130 8.60 13.77 16.49
N PRO A 131 8.32 13.41 17.74
CA PRO A 131 9.29 13.51 18.84
C PRO A 131 10.51 12.57 18.71
N MET A 132 10.45 11.59 17.83
CA MET A 132 11.53 10.61 17.62
C MET A 132 12.61 11.08 16.64
N GLY A 133 12.43 12.21 15.96
CA GLY A 133 13.42 12.79 15.06
C GLY A 133 13.37 12.22 13.65
N TYR A 134 14.51 11.71 13.17
CA TYR A 134 14.65 11.24 11.79
C TYR A 134 13.71 10.08 11.47
N GLY A 135 13.16 10.08 10.24
CA GLY A 135 12.29 9.05 9.74
C GLY A 135 13.05 8.02 8.89
N MET A 136 12.74 6.76 9.09
CA MET A 136 13.08 5.71 8.13
C MET A 136 11.84 4.90 7.83
N GLY A 137 11.82 4.32 6.65
CA GLY A 137 10.68 3.53 6.24
C GLY A 137 10.97 2.67 5.02
N LEU A 138 9.91 2.08 4.52
CA LEU A 138 9.94 1.16 3.40
C LEU A 138 8.81 1.49 2.44
N LEU A 139 9.13 1.69 1.17
CA LEU A 139 8.17 1.60 0.09
C LEU A 139 8.17 0.16 -0.42
N GLN A 140 7.07 -0.54 -0.27
CA GLN A 140 6.86 -1.85 -0.88
C GLN A 140 5.98 -1.73 -2.11
N ILE A 141 6.47 -2.21 -3.24
CA ILE A 141 5.71 -2.30 -4.49
C ILE A 141 5.25 -3.74 -4.64
N GLN A 142 3.94 -3.93 -4.66
CA GLN A 142 3.31 -5.23 -4.84
C GLN A 142 2.67 -5.30 -6.22
N LYS A 143 2.90 -6.40 -6.94
CA LYS A 143 2.29 -6.66 -8.25
C LYS A 143 1.64 -8.02 -8.25
N PHE A 144 0.32 -8.04 -8.38
CA PHE A 144 -0.49 -9.24 -8.51
C PHE A 144 -1.05 -9.34 -9.94
N ASP A 145 -0.93 -10.49 -10.56
CA ASP A 145 -1.34 -10.71 -11.96
C ASP A 145 -2.82 -11.13 -12.12
N GLY A 146 -3.53 -11.36 -11.02
CA GLY A 146 -4.90 -11.88 -11.04
C GLY A 146 -4.99 -13.39 -11.25
N GLN A 147 -3.88 -14.11 -11.40
CA GLN A 147 -3.81 -15.54 -11.73
C GLN A 147 -3.03 -16.37 -10.69
N GLY A 148 -2.58 -15.73 -9.60
CA GLY A 148 -1.88 -16.40 -8.51
C GLY A 148 -0.37 -16.14 -8.49
N ASN A 149 0.13 -15.17 -9.26
CA ASN A 149 1.50 -14.69 -9.11
C ASN A 149 1.49 -13.32 -8.41
N LEU A 150 2.29 -13.22 -7.35
CA LEU A 150 2.49 -12.01 -6.57
C LEU A 150 3.98 -11.75 -6.43
N SER A 151 4.43 -10.57 -6.78
CA SER A 151 5.81 -10.14 -6.64
C SER A 151 5.91 -8.89 -5.79
N PHE A 152 7.05 -8.75 -5.12
CA PHE A 152 7.37 -7.64 -4.23
C PHE A 152 8.68 -6.99 -4.67
N GLU A 153 8.74 -5.67 -4.55
CA GLU A 153 9.96 -4.88 -4.65
C GLU A 153 9.99 -3.93 -3.46
N ASP A 154 11.06 -3.98 -2.67
CA ASP A 154 11.24 -3.19 -1.48
C ASP A 154 12.27 -2.09 -1.72
N ARG A 155 11.91 -0.84 -1.37
CA ARG A 155 12.77 0.35 -1.46
C ARG A 155 12.85 1.01 -0.09
N PRO A 156 13.88 0.72 0.71
CA PRO A 156 14.07 1.41 1.99
C PRO A 156 14.42 2.88 1.76
N TYR A 157 13.97 3.75 2.66
CA TYR A 157 14.30 5.16 2.64
C TYR A 157 14.61 5.70 4.04
N VAL A 158 15.36 6.80 4.08
CA VAL A 158 15.69 7.53 5.30
C VAL A 158 15.43 9.02 5.06
N ILE A 159 14.82 9.67 6.03
CA ILE A 159 14.56 11.11 6.01
C ILE A 159 15.37 11.75 7.13
N MET A 160 16.27 12.64 6.78
CA MET A 160 17.23 13.27 7.70
C MET A 160 16.90 14.72 8.01
N THR A 161 15.93 15.31 7.33
CA THR A 161 15.56 16.71 7.50
C THR A 161 14.05 16.90 7.45
N ASP A 162 13.57 17.84 8.26
CA ASP A 162 12.17 18.25 8.25
C ASP A 162 11.80 18.91 6.90
N GLN A 163 10.57 18.75 6.46
CA GLN A 163 10.04 19.24 5.19
C GLN A 163 10.82 18.75 3.95
N ALA A 164 11.52 17.63 4.05
CA ALA A 164 12.28 17.07 2.94
C ALA A 164 11.37 16.36 1.94
N PHE A 165 11.65 16.58 0.65
CA PHE A 165 11.17 15.69 -0.41
C PHE A 165 12.22 14.62 -0.71
N VAL A 166 11.80 13.36 -0.61
CA VAL A 166 12.66 12.20 -0.91
C VAL A 166 12.12 11.51 -2.15
N ASP A 167 12.98 11.34 -3.16
CA ASP A 167 12.65 10.57 -4.37
C ASP A 167 12.79 9.07 -4.06
N LEU A 168 11.70 8.33 -4.21
CA LEU A 168 11.65 6.87 -4.06
C LEU A 168 11.82 6.15 -5.39
N GLY A 169 12.13 6.91 -6.44
CA GLY A 169 12.37 6.40 -7.78
C GLY A 169 11.10 6.25 -8.62
N THR A 170 11.27 5.49 -9.69
CA THR A 170 10.25 5.35 -10.72
C THR A 170 9.82 3.89 -10.85
N TYR A 171 8.51 3.64 -10.99
CA TYR A 171 7.92 2.36 -11.38
C TYR A 171 7.57 2.40 -12.88
N ARG A 172 7.97 1.33 -13.61
CA ARG A 172 7.77 1.17 -15.06
C ARG A 172 6.93 -0.03 -15.42
#